data_b1089dd17828f001b4f8cedb8919e9b9
#
_entry.id   b1089dd17828f001b4f8cedb8919e9b9
#
_cell.length_a   1.000
_cell.length_b   1.000
_cell.length_c   1.000
_cell.angle_alpha   90.00
_cell.angle_beta   90.00
_cell.angle_gamma   90.00
#
_symmetry.space_group_name_H-M   'P 1'
#
loop_
_entity.id
_entity.type
_entity.pdbx_description
1 polymer ?
#
loop_
_entity_poly.entity_id
_entity_poly.type
_entity_poly.pdbx_seq_one_letter_code
_entity_poly.pdbx_strand_id
1 'polypeptide(L)'
;VLQEFLGLIFVDRGMSKLEKILWLVGEGANGKGVVFETIMGVLGRENCTNIDLAELTSGSNRDKNIARINGKLLNYCSEVSRKSIASDFAKALISGEPLPARELYGMPFTAYNIPLMMANTNKMPKTSDNTYAYFRRMIIMPFNVTIPEDMQDKNLAYKLKDEYSGILNWILAGRKRIVSNNFRFTKSSLVEQRLTDYIYEDGSITHFLRDSGYARKKDDITDRGIAITATELYGEYVRWCEKKGVDDDV
;
A
#
# COMPACT_ATOMS: atom_id res chain seq x y z
N VAL A 1 -9.84 8.65 5.81
CA VAL A 1 -9.21 7.59 4.99
C VAL A 1 -9.04 6.30 5.79
N LEU A 2 -8.26 6.26 6.92
CA LEU A 2 -8.04 5.02 7.71
C LEU A 2 -9.36 4.37 8.14
N GLN A 3 -10.24 5.14 8.76
CA GLN A 3 -11.54 4.69 9.22
C GLN A 3 -12.40 4.10 8.09
N GLU A 4 -12.38 4.71 6.93
CA GLU A 4 -13.10 4.25 5.73
C GLU A 4 -12.49 2.97 5.16
N PHE A 5 -11.15 2.89 5.12
CA PHE A 5 -10.45 1.70 4.68
C PHE A 5 -10.78 0.49 5.58
N LEU A 6 -10.70 0.67 6.90
CA LEU A 6 -11.08 -0.38 7.84
C LEU A 6 -12.57 -0.72 7.75
N GLY A 7 -13.42 0.26 7.45
CA GLY A 7 -14.84 0.05 7.18
C GLY A 7 -15.13 -0.87 6.00
N LEU A 8 -14.24 -0.93 5.01
CA LEU A 8 -14.36 -1.84 3.86
C LEU A 8 -14.28 -3.32 4.23
N ILE A 9 -13.67 -3.66 5.37
CA ILE A 9 -13.63 -5.04 5.89
C ILE A 9 -15.04 -5.62 6.02
N PHE A 10 -16.02 -4.76 6.32
CA PHE A 10 -17.43 -5.14 6.51
C PHE A 10 -18.31 -4.82 5.29
N VAL A 11 -17.71 -4.69 4.11
CA VAL A 11 -18.42 -4.49 2.84
C VAL A 11 -18.17 -5.71 1.96
N ASP A 12 -19.24 -6.25 1.38
CA ASP A 12 -19.09 -7.29 0.37
C ASP A 12 -18.29 -6.75 -0.82
N ARG A 13 -17.22 -7.43 -1.17
CA ARG A 13 -16.34 -7.05 -2.28
C ARG A 13 -17.05 -7.07 -3.64
N GLY A 14 -18.12 -7.87 -3.78
CA GLY A 14 -19.00 -7.86 -4.93
C GLY A 14 -19.76 -6.55 -5.12
N MET A 15 -20.02 -5.81 -4.03
CA MET A 15 -20.71 -4.51 -4.07
C MET A 15 -19.81 -3.37 -4.53
N SER A 16 -18.50 -3.50 -4.38
CA SER A 16 -17.57 -2.44 -4.76
C SER A 16 -16.27 -3.03 -5.31
N LYS A 17 -15.87 -2.58 -6.50
CA LYS A 17 -14.53 -2.89 -7.05
C LYS A 17 -13.48 -1.94 -6.47
N LEU A 18 -13.44 -1.79 -5.14
CA LEU A 18 -12.41 -1.00 -4.48
C LEU A 18 -11.12 -1.82 -4.35
N GLU A 19 -10.31 -1.70 -5.36
CA GLU A 19 -9.01 -2.33 -5.48
C GLU A 19 -7.97 -1.48 -4.73
N LYS A 20 -7.91 -1.58 -3.40
CA LYS A 20 -7.02 -0.76 -2.58
C LYS A 20 -6.27 -1.57 -1.53
N ILE A 21 -5.01 -1.23 -1.36
CA ILE A 21 -4.16 -1.62 -0.23
C ILE A 21 -3.79 -0.37 0.56
N LEU A 22 -3.78 -0.47 1.89
CA LEU A 22 -3.34 0.60 2.78
C LEU A 22 -1.93 0.34 3.28
N TRP A 23 -1.05 1.30 3.06
CA TRP A 23 0.31 1.34 3.57
C TRP A 23 0.42 2.36 4.69
N LEU A 24 0.88 1.93 5.86
CA LEU A 24 1.31 2.82 6.94
C LEU A 24 2.82 2.97 6.85
N VAL A 25 3.27 4.17 6.50
CA VAL A 25 4.69 4.44 6.20
C VAL A 25 5.28 5.41 7.20
N GLY A 26 6.42 5.09 7.77
CA GLY A 26 7.15 5.98 8.66
C GLY A 26 8.25 5.25 9.42
N GLU A 27 9.24 6.00 9.90
CA GLU A 27 10.33 5.48 10.70
C GLU A 27 9.83 4.96 12.06
N GLY A 28 10.64 4.29 12.84
CA GLY A 28 10.22 3.66 14.11
C GLY A 28 9.55 4.60 15.12
N ALA A 29 9.02 4.04 16.20
CA ALA A 29 8.47 4.75 17.35
C ALA A 29 7.34 5.76 17.05
N ASN A 30 6.41 5.44 16.16
CA ASN A 30 5.34 6.32 15.68
C ASN A 30 3.93 5.73 15.82
N GLY A 31 3.78 4.64 16.55
CA GLY A 31 2.48 4.04 16.86
C GLY A 31 1.94 3.05 15.82
N LYS A 32 2.61 2.78 14.69
CA LYS A 32 2.14 1.78 13.70
C LYS A 32 1.91 0.39 14.32
N GLY A 33 2.81 -0.05 15.22
CA GLY A 33 2.67 -1.31 15.93
C GLY A 33 1.42 -1.36 16.81
N VAL A 34 1.11 -0.27 17.51
CA VAL A 34 -0.11 -0.14 18.33
C VAL A 34 -1.36 -0.23 17.45
N VAL A 35 -1.36 0.44 16.29
CA VAL A 35 -2.47 0.33 15.31
C VAL A 35 -2.64 -1.12 14.86
N PHE A 36 -1.54 -1.81 14.54
CA PHE A 36 -1.56 -3.23 14.16
C PHE A 36 -2.21 -4.09 15.25
N GLU A 37 -1.70 -4.02 16.49
CA GLU A 37 -2.21 -4.85 17.59
C GLU A 37 -3.68 -4.55 17.90
N THR A 38 -4.06 -3.27 17.88
CA THR A 38 -5.43 -2.83 18.16
C THR A 38 -6.41 -3.37 17.11
N ILE A 39 -6.09 -3.21 15.82
CA ILE A 39 -6.97 -3.69 14.75
C ILE A 39 -7.09 -5.21 14.78
N MET A 40 -5.99 -5.92 14.97
CA MET A 40 -5.98 -7.38 15.10
C MET A 40 -6.80 -7.84 16.31
N GLY A 41 -6.80 -7.06 17.39
CA GLY A 41 -7.60 -7.34 18.58
C GLY A 41 -9.09 -7.07 18.38
N VAL A 42 -9.44 -5.96 17.74
CA VAL A 42 -10.85 -5.59 17.45
C VAL A 42 -11.51 -6.59 16.49
N LEU A 43 -10.79 -7.05 15.47
CA LEU A 43 -11.32 -7.98 14.46
C LEU A 43 -11.32 -9.44 14.95
N GLY A 44 -10.55 -9.75 15.99
CA GLY A 44 -10.23 -11.12 16.38
C GLY A 44 -9.05 -11.68 15.59
N ARG A 45 -8.08 -12.25 16.31
CA ARG A 45 -6.84 -12.76 15.70
C ARG A 45 -7.10 -13.89 14.70
N GLU A 46 -8.13 -14.70 14.95
CA GLU A 46 -8.58 -15.80 14.08
C GLU A 46 -9.12 -15.30 12.73
N ASN A 47 -9.61 -14.06 12.66
CA ASN A 47 -10.16 -13.44 11.46
C ASN A 47 -9.09 -12.69 10.63
N CYS A 48 -7.87 -12.67 11.13
CA CYS A 48 -6.77 -11.94 10.51
C CYS A 48 -5.58 -12.83 10.21
N THR A 49 -4.72 -12.38 9.30
CA THR A 49 -3.40 -12.97 9.04
C THR A 49 -2.33 -11.89 9.03
N ASN A 50 -1.09 -12.33 9.25
CA ASN A 50 0.11 -11.50 9.15
C ASN A 50 1.11 -12.21 8.25
N ILE A 51 0.88 -12.15 6.94
CA ILE A 51 1.75 -12.78 5.94
C ILE A 51 2.35 -11.69 5.07
N ASP A 52 3.67 -11.75 4.85
CA ASP A 52 4.39 -10.80 4.01
C ASP A 52 3.82 -10.81 2.59
N LEU A 53 3.66 -9.62 2.00
CA LEU A 53 3.15 -9.44 0.64
C LEU A 53 4.03 -10.14 -0.41
N ALA A 54 5.35 -10.16 -0.21
CA ALA A 54 6.24 -10.90 -1.09
C ALA A 54 5.98 -12.42 -1.05
N GLU A 55 5.65 -12.97 0.11
CA GLU A 55 5.28 -14.38 0.26
C GLU A 55 3.90 -14.72 -0.32
N LEU A 56 3.01 -13.73 -0.44
CA LEU A 56 1.69 -13.86 -1.06
C LEU A 56 1.76 -13.69 -2.58
N THR A 57 2.75 -13.00 -3.12
CA THR A 57 2.83 -12.67 -4.54
C THR A 57 3.88 -13.47 -5.30
N SER A 58 4.90 -13.96 -4.61
CA SER A 58 6.00 -14.71 -5.20
C SER A 58 6.49 -15.81 -4.24
N GLY A 59 7.22 -16.78 -4.77
CA GLY A 59 7.81 -17.83 -3.95
C GLY A 59 7.11 -19.19 -4.03
N SER A 60 7.81 -20.21 -3.58
CA SER A 60 7.37 -21.61 -3.64
C SER A 60 6.18 -21.95 -2.74
N ASN A 61 5.93 -21.11 -1.71
CA ASN A 61 4.84 -21.28 -0.75
C ASN A 61 3.62 -20.41 -1.06
N ARG A 62 3.59 -19.68 -2.19
CA ARG A 62 2.52 -18.74 -2.53
C ARG A 62 1.13 -19.35 -2.40
N ASP A 63 0.88 -20.47 -3.08
CA ASP A 63 -0.46 -21.08 -3.11
C ASP A 63 -0.90 -21.57 -1.71
N LYS A 64 0.05 -22.02 -0.88
CA LYS A 64 -0.18 -22.36 0.51
C LYS A 64 -0.52 -21.11 1.36
N ASN A 65 0.16 -20.01 1.12
CA ASN A 65 -0.12 -18.76 1.81
C ASN A 65 -1.46 -18.15 1.37
N ILE A 66 -1.84 -18.27 0.09
CA ILE A 66 -3.17 -17.90 -0.40
C ILE A 66 -4.25 -18.75 0.28
N ALA A 67 -4.03 -20.05 0.46
CA ALA A 67 -4.97 -20.90 1.21
C ALA A 67 -5.18 -20.39 2.65
N ARG A 68 -4.11 -19.93 3.32
CA ARG A 68 -4.18 -19.44 4.71
C ARG A 68 -4.95 -18.12 4.85
N ILE A 69 -4.91 -17.25 3.85
CA ILE A 69 -5.64 -15.98 3.88
C ILE A 69 -7.10 -16.11 3.42
N ASN A 70 -7.44 -17.19 2.71
CA ASN A 70 -8.79 -17.39 2.20
C ASN A 70 -9.82 -17.41 3.34
N GLY A 71 -10.85 -16.58 3.23
CA GLY A 71 -11.90 -16.43 4.24
C GLY A 71 -11.54 -15.55 5.45
N LYS A 72 -10.34 -14.95 5.48
CA LYS A 72 -9.98 -13.97 6.49
C LYS A 72 -10.53 -12.59 6.14
N LEU A 73 -10.64 -11.72 7.13
CA LEU A 73 -11.11 -10.33 6.97
C LEU A 73 -10.00 -9.39 6.53
N LEU A 74 -8.80 -9.58 7.10
CA LEU A 74 -7.66 -8.69 6.90
C LEU A 74 -6.36 -9.50 6.88
N ASN A 75 -5.49 -9.26 5.90
CA ASN A 75 -4.08 -9.57 6.01
C ASN A 75 -3.32 -8.28 6.33
N TYR A 76 -2.81 -8.18 7.55
CA TYR A 76 -2.07 -7.02 8.01
C TYR A 76 -0.59 -7.37 8.17
N CYS A 77 0.20 -7.13 7.13
CA CYS A 77 1.63 -7.34 7.16
C CYS A 77 2.30 -6.32 8.08
N SER A 78 2.84 -6.77 9.20
CA SER A 78 3.47 -5.90 10.21
C SER A 78 4.87 -5.42 9.80
N GLU A 79 5.53 -6.16 8.92
CA GLU A 79 6.82 -5.80 8.34
C GLU A 79 6.86 -6.28 6.89
N VAL A 80 7.15 -5.38 5.98
CA VAL A 80 7.27 -5.71 4.57
C VAL A 80 8.73 -5.93 4.23
N SER A 81 9.04 -7.09 3.67
CA SER A 81 10.38 -7.37 3.15
C SER A 81 10.71 -6.42 1.99
N ARG A 82 12.00 -6.11 1.82
CA ARG A 82 12.46 -5.28 0.69
C ARG A 82 12.46 -6.03 -0.66
N LYS A 83 11.98 -7.28 -0.68
CA LYS A 83 11.87 -8.06 -1.90
C LYS A 83 10.86 -7.39 -2.84
N SER A 84 11.15 -7.45 -4.13
CA SER A 84 10.22 -7.01 -5.16
C SER A 84 8.90 -7.74 -5.04
N ILE A 85 7.82 -7.00 -5.11
CA ILE A 85 6.45 -7.54 -5.13
C ILE A 85 6.12 -7.81 -6.61
N ALA A 86 5.78 -9.05 -6.93
CA ALA A 86 5.37 -9.41 -8.29
C ALA A 86 4.09 -8.66 -8.68
N SER A 87 4.18 -7.77 -9.67
CA SER A 87 3.17 -6.73 -9.92
C SER A 87 1.80 -7.27 -10.34
N ASP A 88 1.74 -8.24 -11.25
CA ASP A 88 0.44 -8.74 -11.75
C ASP A 88 -0.30 -9.55 -10.69
N PHE A 89 0.41 -10.40 -9.96
CA PHE A 89 -0.19 -11.15 -8.88
C PHE A 89 -0.59 -10.25 -7.70
N ALA A 90 0.19 -9.21 -7.43
CA ALA A 90 -0.15 -8.19 -6.43
C ALA A 90 -1.42 -7.42 -6.80
N LYS A 91 -1.60 -7.07 -8.08
CA LYS A 91 -2.84 -6.45 -8.56
C LYS A 91 -4.05 -7.35 -8.33
N ALA A 92 -3.96 -8.63 -8.71
CA ALA A 92 -5.02 -9.61 -8.50
C ALA A 92 -5.35 -9.79 -7.00
N LEU A 93 -4.33 -9.90 -6.15
CA LEU A 93 -4.46 -10.02 -4.70
C LEU A 93 -5.16 -8.79 -4.09
N ILE A 94 -4.72 -7.58 -4.45
CA ILE A 94 -5.31 -6.32 -3.96
C ILE A 94 -6.74 -6.14 -4.47
N SER A 95 -7.00 -6.53 -5.72
CA SER A 95 -8.34 -6.48 -6.32
C SER A 95 -9.31 -7.49 -5.71
N GLY A 96 -8.81 -8.48 -4.95
CA GLY A 96 -9.61 -9.56 -4.40
C GLY A 96 -10.12 -10.53 -5.45
N GLU A 97 -9.37 -10.68 -6.55
CA GLU A 97 -9.68 -11.64 -7.59
C GLU A 97 -9.50 -13.08 -7.09
N PRO A 98 -10.23 -14.05 -7.67
CA PRO A 98 -10.01 -15.45 -7.35
C PRO A 98 -8.58 -15.88 -7.66
N LEU A 99 -7.92 -16.54 -6.70
CA LEU A 99 -6.51 -16.93 -6.81
C LEU A 99 -6.33 -18.44 -6.61
N PRO A 100 -5.37 -19.06 -7.30
CA PRO A 100 -5.03 -20.46 -7.07
C PRO A 100 -4.48 -20.64 -5.65
N ALA A 101 -4.94 -21.67 -4.97
CA ALA A 101 -4.56 -22.00 -3.62
C ALA A 101 -4.40 -23.51 -3.44
N ARG A 102 -3.60 -23.93 -2.46
CA ARG A 102 -3.41 -25.32 -2.12
C ARG A 102 -3.02 -25.45 -0.66
N GLU A 103 -3.75 -26.24 0.10
CA GLU A 103 -3.33 -26.65 1.44
C GLU A 103 -2.16 -27.64 1.39
N LEU A 104 -1.43 -27.73 2.49
CA LEU A 104 -0.35 -28.71 2.61
C LEU A 104 -0.93 -30.12 2.48
N TYR A 105 -0.41 -30.88 1.52
CA TYR A 105 -0.91 -32.22 1.14
C TYR A 105 -2.37 -32.24 0.63
N GLY A 106 -3.00 -31.08 0.45
CA GLY A 106 -4.36 -30.97 -0.07
C GLY A 106 -4.43 -30.90 -1.59
N MET A 107 -5.64 -31.00 -2.14
CA MET A 107 -5.91 -30.75 -3.56
C MET A 107 -5.89 -29.26 -3.86
N PRO A 108 -5.44 -28.85 -5.05
CA PRO A 108 -5.55 -27.47 -5.48
C PRO A 108 -7.02 -27.01 -5.53
N PHE A 109 -7.26 -25.75 -5.13
CA PHE A 109 -8.57 -25.13 -5.21
C PHE A 109 -8.44 -23.62 -5.59
N THR A 110 -9.55 -22.96 -5.86
CA THR A 110 -9.58 -21.52 -6.08
C THR A 110 -10.06 -20.82 -4.83
N ALA A 111 -9.24 -19.90 -4.31
CA ALA A 111 -9.59 -19.03 -3.19
C ALA A 111 -10.39 -17.83 -3.70
N TYR A 112 -11.63 -17.71 -3.28
CA TYR A 112 -12.53 -16.61 -3.69
C TYR A 112 -12.62 -15.50 -2.66
N ASN A 113 -12.38 -15.80 -1.39
CA ASN A 113 -12.55 -14.86 -0.29
C ASN A 113 -11.19 -14.27 0.13
N ILE A 114 -10.62 -13.45 -0.74
CA ILE A 114 -9.34 -12.77 -0.49
C ILE A 114 -9.57 -11.57 0.45
N PRO A 115 -8.86 -11.46 1.59
CA PRO A 115 -9.04 -10.38 2.55
C PRO A 115 -8.58 -9.02 2.01
N LEU A 116 -8.91 -7.95 2.73
CA LEU A 116 -8.25 -6.66 2.51
C LEU A 116 -6.76 -6.78 2.88
N MET A 117 -5.93 -6.02 2.16
CA MET A 117 -4.49 -5.96 2.38
C MET A 117 -4.11 -4.66 3.08
N MET A 118 -3.38 -4.75 4.17
CA MET A 118 -2.80 -3.62 4.89
C MET A 118 -1.36 -3.94 5.26
N ALA A 119 -0.48 -2.95 5.25
CA ALA A 119 0.93 -3.18 5.52
C ALA A 119 1.59 -2.02 6.26
N ASN A 120 2.55 -2.36 7.13
CA ASN A 120 3.47 -1.41 7.73
C ASN A 120 4.81 -1.48 7.01
N THR A 121 5.43 -0.32 6.81
CA THR A 121 6.81 -0.26 6.31
C THR A 121 7.50 1.02 6.77
N ASN A 122 8.81 0.99 6.86
CA ASN A 122 9.60 2.21 7.06
C ASN A 122 9.84 2.93 5.73
N LYS A 123 10.00 2.16 4.65
CA LYS A 123 10.14 2.67 3.28
C LYS A 123 9.28 1.82 2.36
N MET A 124 8.66 2.45 1.40
CA MET A 124 7.90 1.73 0.38
C MET A 124 8.82 0.74 -0.38
N PRO A 125 8.34 -0.47 -0.69
CA PRO A 125 9.10 -1.43 -1.49
C PRO A 125 9.33 -0.85 -2.89
N LYS A 126 10.47 -1.19 -3.49
CA LYS A 126 10.69 -0.92 -4.92
C LYS A 126 9.73 -1.77 -5.75
N THR A 127 9.23 -1.20 -6.84
CA THR A 127 8.39 -1.92 -7.79
C THR A 127 9.00 -1.80 -9.20
N SER A 128 8.91 -2.87 -9.97
CA SER A 128 9.19 -2.82 -11.41
C SER A 128 7.98 -2.38 -12.24
N ASP A 129 6.83 -2.16 -11.58
CA ASP A 129 5.59 -1.76 -12.25
C ASP A 129 5.31 -0.28 -12.02
N ASN A 130 5.72 0.54 -12.97
CA ASN A 130 5.50 1.98 -12.98
C ASN A 130 4.17 2.38 -13.63
N THR A 131 3.20 1.45 -13.73
CA THR A 131 1.91 1.73 -14.36
C THR A 131 0.95 2.46 -13.42
N TYR A 132 0.09 3.30 -14.01
CA TYR A 132 -1.05 3.89 -13.29
C TYR A 132 -1.94 2.82 -12.64
N ALA A 133 -2.06 1.65 -13.28
CA ALA A 133 -2.84 0.53 -12.76
C ALA A 133 -2.32 0.01 -11.41
N TYR A 134 -1.02 0.03 -11.18
CA TYR A 134 -0.42 -0.31 -9.89
C TYR A 134 -0.64 0.80 -8.86
N PHE A 135 -0.22 2.02 -9.18
CA PHE A 135 -0.26 3.15 -8.24
C PHE A 135 -1.69 3.54 -7.83
N ARG A 136 -2.67 3.44 -8.72
CA ARG A 136 -4.07 3.73 -8.38
C ARG A 136 -4.62 2.84 -7.26
N ARG A 137 -3.98 1.70 -6.97
CA ARG A 137 -4.37 0.78 -5.89
C ARG A 137 -3.78 1.15 -4.53
N MET A 138 -2.83 2.06 -4.49
CA MET A 138 -2.13 2.43 -3.26
C MET A 138 -2.89 3.51 -2.49
N ILE A 139 -2.97 3.33 -1.18
CA ILE A 139 -3.26 4.39 -0.21
C ILE A 139 -2.05 4.43 0.71
N ILE A 140 -1.27 5.50 0.66
CA ILE A 140 -0.06 5.65 1.46
C ILE A 140 -0.31 6.67 2.55
N MET A 141 -0.40 6.18 3.79
CA MET A 141 -0.62 7.01 4.96
C MET A 141 0.69 7.22 5.71
N PRO A 142 1.22 8.46 5.73
CA PRO A 142 2.47 8.72 6.42
C PRO A 142 2.27 8.84 7.94
N PHE A 143 3.20 8.24 8.68
CA PHE A 143 3.36 8.34 10.12
C PHE A 143 4.66 9.10 10.41
N ASN A 144 4.60 10.41 10.27
CA ASN A 144 5.78 11.29 10.25
C ASN A 144 6.26 11.72 11.65
N VAL A 145 5.47 11.44 12.69
CA VAL A 145 5.79 11.85 14.06
C VAL A 145 6.47 10.68 14.78
N THR A 146 7.72 10.87 15.19
CA THR A 146 8.40 9.97 16.12
C THR A 146 8.06 10.39 17.54
N ILE A 147 7.56 9.46 18.34
CA ILE A 147 7.19 9.69 19.74
C ILE A 147 8.44 9.49 20.59
N PRO A 148 8.93 10.53 21.31
CA PRO A 148 10.08 10.40 22.21
C PRO A 148 9.87 9.29 23.25
N GLU A 149 10.94 8.63 23.68
CA GLU A 149 10.84 7.45 24.54
C GLU A 149 10.15 7.72 25.87
N ASP A 150 10.38 8.88 26.45
CA ASP A 150 9.75 9.37 27.67
C ASP A 150 8.25 9.68 27.54
N MET A 151 7.76 9.87 26.30
CA MET A 151 6.35 10.10 25.98
C MET A 151 5.63 8.83 25.51
N GLN A 152 6.34 7.71 25.34
CA GLN A 152 5.74 6.45 24.89
C GLN A 152 5.00 5.74 26.02
N ASP A 153 3.72 5.49 25.83
CA ASP A 153 2.96 4.58 26.68
C ASP A 153 3.16 3.12 26.20
N LYS A 154 4.08 2.40 26.86
CA LYS A 154 4.41 1.00 26.52
C LYS A 154 3.22 0.04 26.71
N ASN A 155 2.19 0.45 27.45
CA ASN A 155 0.98 -0.32 27.72
C ASN A 155 -0.23 0.12 26.87
N LEU A 156 -0.04 1.04 25.93
CA LEU A 156 -1.16 1.63 25.18
C LEU A 156 -2.01 0.58 24.46
N ALA A 157 -1.40 -0.40 23.77
CA ALA A 157 -2.13 -1.47 23.09
C ALA A 157 -2.96 -2.33 24.08
N TYR A 158 -2.47 -2.52 25.31
CA TYR A 158 -3.21 -3.22 26.34
C TYR A 158 -4.41 -2.40 26.84
N LYS A 159 -4.24 -1.10 27.09
CA LYS A 159 -5.31 -0.19 27.52
C LYS A 159 -6.41 -0.09 26.48
N LEU A 160 -6.06 -0.07 25.19
CA LEU A 160 -7.02 -0.01 24.10
C LEU A 160 -7.92 -1.25 23.98
N LYS A 161 -7.63 -2.35 24.69
CA LYS A 161 -8.54 -3.52 24.72
C LYS A 161 -9.90 -3.18 25.31
N ASP A 162 -9.94 -2.34 26.31
CA ASP A 162 -11.18 -1.92 26.97
C ASP A 162 -12.04 -1.03 26.04
N GLU A 163 -11.43 -0.47 24.99
CA GLU A 163 -12.06 0.40 24.01
C GLU A 163 -12.46 -0.34 22.70
N TYR A 164 -12.22 -1.63 22.57
CA TYR A 164 -12.44 -2.37 21.32
C TYR A 164 -13.84 -2.22 20.76
N SER A 165 -14.88 -2.19 21.62
CA SER A 165 -16.27 -1.96 21.18
C SER A 165 -16.46 -0.56 20.59
N GLY A 166 -15.85 0.45 21.17
CA GLY A 166 -15.87 1.83 20.67
C GLY A 166 -15.11 1.94 19.35
N ILE A 167 -13.94 1.30 19.25
CA ILE A 167 -13.13 1.27 18.04
C ILE A 167 -13.85 0.53 16.91
N LEU A 168 -14.55 -0.57 17.19
CA LEU A 168 -15.39 -1.26 16.21
C LEU A 168 -16.51 -0.33 15.69
N ASN A 169 -17.21 0.37 16.58
CA ASN A 169 -18.24 1.35 16.19
C ASN A 169 -17.62 2.48 15.33
N TRP A 170 -16.42 2.93 15.64
CA TRP A 170 -15.70 3.91 14.84
C TRP A 170 -15.39 3.36 13.42
N ILE A 171 -14.99 2.10 13.31
CA ILE A 171 -14.78 1.40 12.02
C ILE A 171 -16.11 1.32 11.24
N LEU A 172 -17.20 0.94 11.90
CA LEU A 172 -18.54 0.85 11.28
C LEU A 172 -19.07 2.21 10.81
N ALA A 173 -18.74 3.29 11.51
CA ALA A 173 -19.01 4.64 11.03
C ALA A 173 -18.24 4.96 9.74
N GLY A 174 -17.01 4.47 9.62
CA GLY A 174 -16.22 4.53 8.38
C GLY A 174 -16.87 3.76 7.23
N ARG A 175 -17.39 2.56 7.52
CA ARG A 175 -18.17 1.78 6.55
C ARG A 175 -19.39 2.57 6.05
N LYS A 176 -20.18 3.13 6.95
CA LYS A 176 -21.35 3.94 6.59
C LYS A 176 -20.95 5.09 5.67
N ARG A 177 -19.88 5.81 5.99
CA ARG A 177 -19.42 6.96 5.21
C ARG A 177 -18.94 6.56 3.81
N ILE A 178 -18.10 5.52 3.67
CA ILE A 178 -17.59 5.11 2.37
C ILE A 178 -18.71 4.60 1.44
N VAL A 179 -19.69 3.88 1.98
CA VAL A 179 -20.85 3.41 1.22
C VAL A 179 -21.72 4.61 0.79
N SER A 180 -22.02 5.55 1.69
CA SER A 180 -22.82 6.74 1.37
C SER A 180 -22.13 7.64 0.35
N ASN A 181 -20.80 7.60 0.26
CA ASN A 181 -20.00 8.36 -0.70
C ASN A 181 -19.71 7.58 -1.99
N ASN A 182 -20.56 6.58 -2.33
CA ASN A 182 -20.39 5.74 -3.52
C ASN A 182 -18.96 5.16 -3.63
N PHE A 183 -18.44 4.65 -2.52
CA PHE A 183 -17.12 4.05 -2.40
C PHE A 183 -15.95 4.98 -2.78
N ARG A 184 -16.13 6.28 -2.61
CA ARG A 184 -15.05 7.26 -2.76
C ARG A 184 -14.50 7.62 -1.40
N PHE A 185 -13.20 7.49 -1.23
CA PHE A 185 -12.52 7.92 -0.01
C PHE A 185 -12.61 9.43 0.18
N THR A 186 -12.69 9.86 1.43
CA THR A 186 -12.49 11.27 1.78
C THR A 186 -11.10 11.71 1.28
N LYS A 187 -11.06 12.82 0.57
CA LYS A 187 -9.81 13.39 0.06
C LYS A 187 -8.90 13.79 1.23
N SER A 188 -7.62 13.53 1.07
CA SER A 188 -6.58 13.91 2.03
C SER A 188 -5.34 14.34 1.25
N SER A 189 -5.03 15.63 1.30
CA SER A 189 -3.84 16.18 0.64
C SER A 189 -2.56 15.47 1.06
N LEU A 190 -2.45 15.10 2.34
CA LEU A 190 -1.29 14.38 2.87
C LEU A 190 -1.12 12.98 2.23
N VAL A 191 -2.22 12.25 2.05
CA VAL A 191 -2.19 10.89 1.44
C VAL A 191 -1.93 11.01 -0.07
N GLU A 192 -2.56 11.98 -0.74
CA GLU A 192 -2.36 12.24 -2.17
C GLU A 192 -0.92 12.69 -2.46
N GLN A 193 -0.39 13.59 -1.63
CA GLN A 193 1.00 14.05 -1.75
C GLN A 193 1.98 12.89 -1.57
N ARG A 194 1.79 12.05 -0.53
CA ARG A 194 2.70 10.93 -0.27
C ARG A 194 2.68 9.87 -1.39
N LEU A 195 1.53 9.64 -2.02
CA LEU A 195 1.46 8.79 -3.21
C LEU A 195 2.23 9.42 -4.38
N THR A 196 2.06 10.73 -4.57
CA THR A 196 2.81 11.47 -5.60
C THR A 196 4.31 11.37 -5.37
N ASP A 197 4.77 11.60 -4.13
CA ASP A 197 6.18 11.48 -3.75
C ASP A 197 6.72 10.07 -4.04
N TYR A 198 5.94 9.02 -3.70
CA TYR A 198 6.35 7.64 -3.96
C TYR A 198 6.49 7.35 -5.47
N ILE A 199 5.55 7.80 -6.30
CA ILE A 199 5.65 7.68 -7.76
C ILE A 199 6.94 8.36 -8.27
N TYR A 200 7.29 9.49 -7.66
CA TYR A 200 8.49 10.22 -8.02
C TYR A 200 9.78 9.61 -7.48
N GLU A 201 9.75 9.01 -6.30
CA GLU A 201 10.90 8.35 -5.67
C GLU A 201 11.31 7.04 -6.35
N ASP A 202 10.38 6.36 -7.03
CA ASP A 202 10.60 5.03 -7.61
C ASP A 202 11.05 5.07 -9.08
N GLY A 203 11.00 6.22 -9.75
CA GLY A 203 11.36 6.37 -11.16
C GLY A 203 12.70 7.08 -11.37
N SER A 204 13.71 6.40 -11.93
CA SER A 204 15.00 6.98 -12.30
C SER A 204 14.85 8.17 -13.26
N ILE A 205 13.93 8.09 -14.22
CA ILE A 205 13.58 9.17 -15.14
C ILE A 205 13.10 10.42 -14.41
N THR A 206 12.32 10.25 -13.36
CA THR A 206 11.78 11.38 -12.60
C THR A 206 12.84 12.05 -11.74
N HIS A 207 13.75 11.26 -11.17
CA HIS A 207 14.94 11.78 -10.50
C HIS A 207 15.81 12.58 -11.47
N PHE A 208 16.04 12.03 -12.66
CA PHE A 208 16.77 12.72 -13.71
C PHE A 208 16.12 14.06 -14.09
N LEU A 209 14.82 14.07 -14.37
CA LEU A 209 14.12 15.30 -14.75
C LEU A 209 14.21 16.39 -13.67
N ARG A 210 14.12 15.99 -12.38
CA ARG A 210 14.26 16.90 -11.26
C ARG A 210 15.70 17.41 -11.08
N ASP A 211 16.68 16.52 -11.12
CA ASP A 211 18.09 16.85 -10.96
C ASP A 211 18.60 17.74 -12.12
N SER A 212 18.05 17.53 -13.31
CA SER A 212 18.41 18.29 -14.52
C SER A 212 17.61 19.57 -14.71
N GLY A 213 16.65 19.86 -13.81
CA GLY A 213 15.82 21.06 -13.88
C GLY A 213 14.75 21.02 -14.97
N TYR A 214 14.50 19.85 -15.57
CA TYR A 214 13.40 19.65 -16.50
C TYR A 214 12.08 19.57 -15.75
N ALA A 215 11.33 20.67 -15.70
CA ALA A 215 9.98 20.69 -15.15
C ALA A 215 8.96 20.78 -16.28
N ARG A 216 7.93 19.92 -16.25
CA ARG A 216 6.76 20.15 -17.11
C ARG A 216 6.02 21.36 -16.57
N LYS A 217 6.14 22.50 -17.27
CA LYS A 217 5.29 23.66 -17.00
C LYS A 217 3.83 23.25 -17.26
N LYS A 218 3.02 23.24 -16.23
CA LYS A 218 1.57 23.21 -16.37
C LYS A 218 1.14 24.57 -16.90
N ASP A 219 0.45 24.55 -18.05
CA ASP A 219 -0.48 25.60 -18.50
C ASP A 219 0.09 26.94 -19.01
N ASP A 220 1.28 27.00 -19.60
CA ASP A 220 1.66 28.19 -20.36
C ASP A 220 2.19 27.84 -21.76
N ILE A 221 1.27 27.81 -22.73
CA ILE A 221 1.55 27.54 -24.16
C ILE A 221 2.33 28.72 -24.80
N THR A 222 2.50 29.82 -24.09
CA THR A 222 3.08 31.06 -24.63
C THR A 222 4.59 31.22 -24.36
N ASP A 223 5.15 30.46 -23.43
CA ASP A 223 6.59 30.50 -23.16
C ASP A 223 7.31 29.48 -24.06
N ARG A 224 7.94 29.94 -25.12
CA ARG A 224 8.83 29.15 -25.98
C ARG A 224 10.10 28.82 -25.21
N GLY A 225 9.97 27.96 -24.20
CA GLY A 225 11.11 27.31 -23.56
C GLY A 225 11.91 26.49 -24.58
N ILE A 226 13.16 26.30 -24.33
CA ILE A 226 14.04 25.46 -25.19
C ILE A 226 13.41 24.06 -25.24
N ALA A 227 12.83 23.73 -26.40
CA ALA A 227 12.29 22.39 -26.61
C ALA A 227 13.46 21.44 -26.87
N ILE A 228 13.63 20.46 -26.01
CA ILE A 228 14.56 19.35 -26.22
C ILE A 228 13.82 18.22 -26.94
N THR A 229 14.47 17.58 -27.90
CA THR A 229 13.90 16.41 -28.57
C THR A 229 13.91 15.19 -27.64
N ALA A 230 13.00 14.23 -27.86
CA ALA A 230 12.97 13.00 -27.07
C ALA A 230 14.30 12.24 -27.10
N THR A 231 14.97 12.24 -28.26
CA THR A 231 16.28 11.59 -28.46
C THR A 231 17.40 12.27 -27.64
N GLU A 232 17.42 13.60 -27.64
CA GLU A 232 18.40 14.34 -26.83
C GLU A 232 18.17 14.16 -25.34
N LEU A 233 16.89 14.25 -24.90
CA LEU A 233 16.49 14.03 -23.51
C LEU A 233 16.88 12.62 -23.05
N TYR A 234 16.65 11.61 -23.88
CA TYR A 234 17.06 10.23 -23.59
C TYR A 234 18.57 10.08 -23.48
N GLY A 235 19.33 10.70 -24.38
CA GLY A 235 20.78 10.69 -24.31
C GLY A 235 21.35 11.36 -23.05
N GLU A 236 20.69 12.41 -22.55
CA GLU A 236 21.05 13.02 -21.26
C GLU A 236 20.67 12.14 -20.07
N TYR A 237 19.53 11.47 -20.15
CA TYR A 237 19.09 10.54 -19.13
C TYR A 237 20.06 9.36 -18.97
N VAL A 238 20.49 8.73 -20.06
CA VAL A 238 21.48 7.63 -20.02
C VAL A 238 22.79 8.08 -19.38
N ARG A 239 23.29 9.25 -19.78
CA ARG A 239 24.51 9.83 -19.17
C ARG A 239 24.36 10.13 -17.67
N TRP A 240 23.16 10.56 -17.26
CA TRP A 240 22.85 10.79 -15.85
C TRP A 240 22.82 9.45 -15.07
N CYS A 241 22.22 8.40 -15.63
CA CYS A 241 22.19 7.06 -15.05
C CYS A 241 23.62 6.51 -14.84
N GLU A 242 24.47 6.59 -15.86
CA GLU A 242 25.89 6.18 -15.77
C GLU A 242 26.62 6.94 -14.66
N LYS A 243 26.44 8.26 -14.57
CA LYS A 243 27.08 9.11 -13.55
C LYS A 243 26.61 8.81 -12.14
N LYS A 244 25.34 8.39 -11.97
CA LYS A 244 24.74 8.08 -10.66
C LYS A 244 24.84 6.59 -10.30
N GLY A 245 25.27 5.72 -11.20
CA GLY A 245 25.33 4.26 -10.99
C GLY A 245 23.94 3.65 -10.83
N VAL A 246 22.97 4.17 -11.56
CA VAL A 246 21.58 3.70 -11.59
C VAL A 246 21.36 3.00 -12.92
N ASP A 247 20.69 1.84 -12.89
CA ASP A 247 20.29 1.17 -14.13
C ASP A 247 19.25 2.03 -14.88
N ASP A 248 19.35 2.07 -16.20
CA ASP A 248 18.38 2.71 -17.08
C ASP A 248 17.11 1.83 -17.12
N ASP A 249 16.01 2.34 -16.63
CA ASP A 249 14.72 1.65 -16.57
C ASP A 249 13.94 1.70 -17.92
N VAL A 250 14.62 1.68 -19.07
CA VAL A 250 13.99 1.77 -20.41
C VAL A 250 14.24 0.53 -21.23
#